data_d3fbe575651af7b853f972dd8f6bb2f2
#
_entry.id   d3fbe575651af7b853f972dd8f6bb2f2
#
_cell.length_a   1.000
_cell.length_b   1.000
_cell.length_c   1.000
_cell.angle_alpha   90.00
_cell.angle_beta   90.00
_cell.angle_gamma   90.00
#
_symmetry.space_group_name_H-M   'P 1'
#
loop_
_entity.id
_entity.type
_entity.pdbx_description
1 polymer ?
#
loop_
_entity_poly.entity_id
_entity_poly.type
_entity_poly.pdbx_seq_one_letter_code
_entity_poly.pdbx_strand_id
1 'polypeptide(L)'
;VGMAQEKEGVGSYKEYKDKILPRIKKAGYNAIQLMAIAEHPYYGSFGYHVSNFFAASSRFGTPEELKDLINAAHNMGIMVIMDLVHSHTVKNTYEGMYLFDGNENQYLLGGKEGHHPQWDSKLFDYGKIETLRFLLSNVRYWLEEYNFDGFRFDGVTSMLYKDHGIGTNFSEQSDYFGDNVNNEAVTYLQLANTLIHQLNKDYITIAEDVSGMPGICAPIEDGGIGFDYRLGMGLPDFWIKILKDQKEEDWNMHEFFFTMTNWLYDVKTI
;
A
#
# COMPACT_ATOMS: atom_id res chain seq x y z
N VAL A 1 -11.56 2.27 -7.43
CA VAL A 1 -13.02 2.19 -7.58
C VAL A 1 -13.56 3.47 -8.23
N GLY A 2 -13.37 4.63 -7.61
CA GLY A 2 -13.98 5.88 -8.07
C GLY A 2 -13.66 6.30 -9.51
N MET A 3 -12.48 5.98 -10.01
CA MET A 3 -12.04 6.31 -11.38
C MET A 3 -12.31 5.20 -12.41
N ALA A 4 -12.77 4.03 -11.99
CA ALA A 4 -12.97 2.88 -12.85
C ALA A 4 -14.34 2.93 -13.53
N GLN A 5 -14.61 4.00 -14.30
CA GLN A 5 -15.86 4.19 -15.03
C GLN A 5 -15.65 5.06 -16.28
N GLU A 6 -16.60 4.98 -17.20
CA GLU A 6 -16.56 5.72 -18.48
C GLU A 6 -17.30 7.07 -18.44
N LYS A 7 -18.06 7.32 -17.37
CA LYS A 7 -18.85 8.54 -17.21
C LYS A 7 -18.14 9.55 -16.32
N GLU A 8 -18.41 10.82 -16.49
CA GLU A 8 -18.01 11.84 -15.52
C GLU A 8 -18.62 11.57 -14.14
N GLY A 9 -17.82 11.70 -13.09
CA GLY A 9 -18.22 11.48 -11.71
C GLY A 9 -17.40 10.40 -10.99
N VAL A 10 -17.81 10.07 -9.79
CA VAL A 10 -17.17 9.07 -8.93
C VAL A 10 -17.89 7.74 -9.08
N GLY A 11 -17.19 6.69 -9.47
CA GLY A 11 -17.73 5.32 -9.56
C GLY A 11 -18.02 4.74 -8.19
N SER A 12 -19.03 3.86 -8.09
CA SER A 12 -19.41 3.18 -6.86
C SER A 12 -18.91 1.72 -6.81
N TYR A 13 -18.92 1.13 -5.59
CA TYR A 13 -18.67 -0.31 -5.40
C TYR A 13 -19.61 -1.16 -6.26
N LYS A 14 -20.90 -0.77 -6.30
CA LYS A 14 -21.90 -1.46 -7.11
C LYS A 14 -21.60 -1.37 -8.61
N GLU A 15 -21.25 -0.20 -9.12
CA GLU A 15 -20.89 -0.05 -10.54
C GLU A 15 -19.62 -0.80 -10.90
N TYR A 16 -18.62 -0.80 -10.02
CA TYR A 16 -17.42 -1.59 -10.21
C TYR A 16 -17.74 -3.08 -10.30
N LYS A 17 -18.54 -3.60 -9.36
CA LYS A 17 -19.01 -4.99 -9.35
C LYS A 17 -19.73 -5.36 -10.64
N ASP A 18 -20.71 -4.53 -11.04
CA ASP A 18 -21.62 -4.88 -12.14
C ASP A 18 -21.01 -4.69 -13.54
N LYS A 19 -20.08 -3.73 -13.70
CA LYS A 19 -19.56 -3.31 -15.01
C LYS A 19 -18.07 -3.60 -15.22
N ILE A 20 -17.24 -3.44 -14.20
CA ILE A 20 -15.79 -3.54 -14.32
C ILE A 20 -15.31 -4.97 -14.06
N LEU A 21 -15.77 -5.57 -12.96
CA LEU A 21 -15.33 -6.91 -12.55
C LEU A 21 -15.56 -7.99 -13.65
N PRO A 22 -16.68 -8.02 -14.40
CA PRO A 22 -16.85 -8.95 -15.50
C PRO A 22 -15.85 -8.74 -16.66
N ARG A 23 -15.42 -7.50 -16.91
CA ARG A 23 -14.39 -7.19 -17.92
C ARG A 23 -13.02 -7.71 -17.49
N ILE A 24 -12.68 -7.53 -16.21
CA ILE A 24 -11.44 -8.04 -15.61
C ILE A 24 -11.39 -9.57 -15.72
N LYS A 25 -12.49 -10.25 -15.37
CA LYS A 25 -12.59 -11.70 -15.53
C LYS A 25 -12.45 -12.15 -16.99
N LYS A 26 -13.11 -11.46 -17.92
CA LYS A 26 -13.02 -11.76 -19.37
C LYS A 26 -11.59 -11.56 -19.89
N ALA A 27 -10.83 -10.59 -19.33
CA ALA A 27 -9.44 -10.34 -19.68
C ALA A 27 -8.47 -11.39 -19.11
N GLY A 28 -8.94 -12.32 -18.27
CA GLY A 28 -8.15 -13.44 -17.73
C GLY A 28 -7.40 -13.14 -16.44
N TYR A 29 -7.65 -11.99 -15.81
CA TYR A 29 -7.05 -11.67 -14.51
C TYR A 29 -7.64 -12.52 -13.38
N ASN A 30 -6.81 -12.90 -12.42
CA ASN A 30 -7.16 -13.70 -11.25
C ASN A 30 -7.03 -12.94 -9.91
N ALA A 31 -6.55 -11.71 -9.94
CA ALA A 31 -6.49 -10.83 -8.78
C ALA A 31 -6.79 -9.38 -9.18
N ILE A 32 -7.34 -8.61 -8.25
CA ILE A 32 -7.47 -7.15 -8.34
C ILE A 32 -6.89 -6.51 -7.09
N GLN A 33 -6.22 -5.39 -7.27
CA GLN A 33 -5.85 -4.49 -6.18
C GLN A 33 -6.82 -3.31 -6.19
N LEU A 34 -7.53 -3.10 -5.09
CA LEU A 34 -8.36 -1.92 -4.89
C LEU A 34 -7.49 -0.82 -4.29
N MET A 35 -7.26 0.25 -5.09
CA MET A 35 -6.56 1.45 -4.62
C MET A 35 -7.27 2.02 -3.39
N ALA A 36 -6.51 2.55 -2.44
CA ALA A 36 -6.91 2.97 -1.11
C ALA A 36 -8.40 3.34 -0.94
N ILE A 37 -9.13 2.50 -0.21
CA ILE A 37 -10.59 2.61 -0.03
C ILE A 37 -11.00 2.88 1.43
N ALA A 38 -10.05 3.02 2.35
CA ALA A 38 -10.37 3.51 3.70
C ALA A 38 -10.90 4.95 3.64
N GLU A 39 -11.71 5.34 4.61
CA GLU A 39 -12.37 6.66 4.60
C GLU A 39 -11.34 7.80 4.62
N HIS A 40 -11.57 8.78 3.76
CA HIS A 40 -10.68 9.91 3.54
C HIS A 40 -11.47 11.18 3.21
N PRO A 41 -11.06 12.37 3.73
CA PRO A 41 -11.82 13.60 3.59
C PRO A 41 -11.73 14.23 2.21
N TYR A 42 -10.64 13.98 1.48
CA TYR A 42 -10.33 14.64 0.23
C TYR A 42 -10.20 13.64 -0.93
N TYR A 43 -11.11 13.70 -1.89
CA TYR A 43 -11.11 12.80 -3.05
C TYR A 43 -9.82 12.89 -3.88
N GLY A 44 -9.24 14.06 -4.02
CA GLY A 44 -7.99 14.27 -4.74
C GLY A 44 -6.75 13.59 -4.12
N SER A 45 -6.87 13.08 -2.89
CA SER A 45 -5.84 12.21 -2.30
C SER A 45 -5.91 10.78 -2.82
N PHE A 46 -6.92 10.42 -3.60
CA PHE A 46 -7.18 9.07 -4.11
C PHE A 46 -7.27 7.99 -3.02
N GLY A 47 -7.58 8.39 -1.77
CA GLY A 47 -7.66 7.52 -0.61
C GLY A 47 -6.39 7.43 0.23
N TYR A 48 -5.30 8.07 -0.19
CA TYR A 48 -4.03 7.98 0.54
C TYR A 48 -3.92 8.93 1.75
N HIS A 49 -4.84 9.87 1.94
CA HIS A 49 -4.97 10.67 3.17
C HIS A 49 -6.08 10.12 4.05
N VAL A 50 -5.83 8.98 4.67
CA VAL A 50 -6.81 8.26 5.49
C VAL A 50 -7.15 9.05 6.73
N SER A 51 -8.46 9.20 7.01
CA SER A 51 -8.99 9.77 8.26
C SER A 51 -9.52 8.70 9.21
N ASN A 52 -10.20 7.68 8.67
CA ASN A 52 -10.83 6.63 9.46
C ASN A 52 -10.40 5.25 8.95
N PHE A 53 -9.50 4.63 9.69
CA PHE A 53 -8.86 3.36 9.29
C PHE A 53 -9.81 2.16 9.31
N PHE A 54 -10.83 2.18 10.16
CA PHE A 54 -11.83 1.11 10.30
C PHE A 54 -13.14 1.38 9.56
N ALA A 55 -13.11 2.24 8.56
CA ALA A 55 -14.29 2.57 7.76
C ALA A 55 -13.98 2.49 6.26
N ALA A 56 -14.84 1.79 5.52
CA ALA A 56 -14.83 1.87 4.06
C ALA A 56 -15.30 3.26 3.62
N SER A 57 -14.66 3.82 2.58
CA SER A 57 -15.02 5.15 2.10
C SER A 57 -16.48 5.22 1.68
N SER A 58 -17.23 6.09 2.35
CA SER A 58 -18.62 6.39 2.06
C SER A 58 -18.84 7.01 0.68
N ARG A 59 -17.76 7.51 0.08
CA ARG A 59 -17.73 8.13 -1.24
C ARG A 59 -18.09 7.16 -2.36
N PHE A 60 -17.81 5.88 -2.17
CA PHE A 60 -18.01 4.84 -3.19
C PHE A 60 -19.24 3.95 -2.93
N GLY A 61 -19.90 4.14 -1.79
CA GLY A 61 -21.07 3.35 -1.40
C GLY A 61 -21.04 2.94 0.07
N THR A 62 -21.81 1.91 0.40
CA THR A 62 -21.91 1.39 1.77
C THR A 62 -20.88 0.30 2.03
N PRO A 63 -20.60 -0.02 3.32
CA PRO A 63 -19.78 -1.18 3.69
C PRO A 63 -20.30 -2.50 3.10
N GLU A 64 -21.62 -2.67 3.06
CA GLU A 64 -22.28 -3.85 2.49
C GLU A 64 -22.02 -3.97 0.99
N GLU A 65 -22.06 -2.86 0.25
CA GLU A 65 -21.76 -2.85 -1.18
C GLU A 65 -20.28 -3.19 -1.47
N LEU A 66 -19.35 -2.82 -0.58
CA LEU A 66 -17.96 -3.27 -0.68
C LEU A 66 -17.84 -4.77 -0.43
N LYS A 67 -18.51 -5.30 0.61
CA LYS A 67 -18.56 -6.75 0.89
C LYS A 67 -19.16 -7.52 -0.29
N ASP A 68 -20.23 -7.00 -0.89
CA ASP A 68 -20.84 -7.57 -2.10
C ASP A 68 -19.89 -7.58 -3.29
N LEU A 69 -19.08 -6.55 -3.49
CA LEU A 69 -18.06 -6.49 -4.52
C LEU A 69 -17.01 -7.58 -4.31
N ILE A 70 -16.50 -7.73 -3.10
CA ILE A 70 -15.49 -8.75 -2.75
C ILE A 70 -16.07 -10.15 -2.95
N ASN A 71 -17.28 -10.42 -2.46
CA ASN A 71 -17.95 -11.70 -2.66
C ASN A 71 -18.17 -12.02 -4.15
N ALA A 72 -18.54 -11.04 -4.97
CA ALA A 72 -18.67 -11.21 -6.39
C ALA A 72 -17.35 -11.54 -7.08
N ALA A 73 -16.24 -10.90 -6.66
CA ALA A 73 -14.91 -11.22 -7.15
C ALA A 73 -14.51 -12.67 -6.81
N HIS A 74 -14.71 -13.11 -5.58
CA HIS A 74 -14.45 -14.48 -5.13
C HIS A 74 -15.27 -15.51 -5.91
N ASN A 75 -16.56 -15.25 -6.15
CA ASN A 75 -17.41 -16.11 -6.97
C ASN A 75 -16.94 -16.23 -8.43
N MET A 76 -16.15 -15.27 -8.91
CA MET A 76 -15.50 -15.33 -10.23
C MET A 76 -14.08 -15.91 -10.17
N GLY A 77 -13.60 -16.34 -8.99
CA GLY A 77 -12.22 -16.79 -8.78
C GLY A 77 -11.20 -15.68 -8.95
N ILE A 78 -11.52 -14.47 -8.46
CA ILE A 78 -10.65 -13.30 -8.46
C ILE A 78 -10.34 -12.94 -7.01
N MET A 79 -9.06 -12.92 -6.64
CA MET A 79 -8.57 -12.43 -5.36
C MET A 79 -8.71 -10.91 -5.27
N VAL A 80 -8.92 -10.40 -4.06
CA VAL A 80 -9.05 -8.96 -3.82
C VAL A 80 -8.00 -8.50 -2.81
N ILE A 81 -7.03 -7.73 -3.27
CA ILE A 81 -5.96 -7.13 -2.47
C ILE A 81 -6.35 -5.70 -2.11
N MET A 82 -6.23 -5.35 -0.85
CA MET A 82 -6.46 -3.98 -0.39
C MET A 82 -5.17 -3.17 -0.40
N ASP A 83 -5.24 -1.95 -0.89
CA ASP A 83 -4.17 -0.96 -0.73
C ASP A 83 -4.26 -0.36 0.68
N LEU A 84 -3.29 -0.68 1.53
CA LEU A 84 -3.28 -0.37 2.96
C LEU A 84 -2.28 0.77 3.25
N VAL A 85 -2.80 1.89 3.74
CA VAL A 85 -2.01 3.07 4.06
C VAL A 85 -1.73 3.11 5.56
N HIS A 86 -0.61 2.54 5.99
CA HIS A 86 -0.13 2.58 7.38
C HIS A 86 1.17 3.38 7.54
N SER A 87 1.62 4.02 6.46
CA SER A 87 2.78 4.91 6.48
C SER A 87 2.48 6.27 7.12
N HIS A 88 1.24 6.75 7.01
CA HIS A 88 0.84 8.05 7.50
C HIS A 88 -0.68 8.19 7.66
N THR A 89 -1.14 9.32 8.18
CA THR A 89 -2.55 9.70 8.29
C THR A 89 -2.75 11.16 7.91
N VAL A 90 -3.98 11.54 7.57
CA VAL A 90 -4.33 12.94 7.32
C VAL A 90 -4.07 13.81 8.56
N LYS A 91 -3.73 15.08 8.34
CA LYS A 91 -3.46 16.06 9.41
C LYS A 91 -4.70 16.86 9.88
N ASN A 92 -5.90 16.46 9.46
CA ASN A 92 -7.13 17.17 9.81
C ASN A 92 -7.38 17.14 11.32
N THR A 93 -7.78 18.28 11.88
CA THR A 93 -8.05 18.42 13.32
C THR A 93 -9.49 18.10 13.71
N TYR A 94 -10.42 18.09 12.75
CA TYR A 94 -11.86 17.86 12.97
C TYR A 94 -12.30 16.44 12.62
N GLU A 95 -11.47 15.70 11.93
CA GLU A 95 -11.73 14.32 11.50
C GLU A 95 -10.42 13.54 11.41
N GLY A 96 -10.47 12.25 11.71
CA GLY A 96 -9.30 11.40 11.74
C GLY A 96 -8.62 11.35 13.11
N MET A 97 -7.36 10.89 13.12
CA MET A 97 -6.66 10.55 14.35
C MET A 97 -5.91 11.72 14.98
N TYR A 98 -5.59 12.73 14.18
CA TYR A 98 -4.85 13.88 14.68
C TYR A 98 -5.74 14.72 15.62
N LEU A 99 -5.34 14.87 16.85
CA LEU A 99 -6.07 15.60 17.92
C LEU A 99 -7.46 15.03 18.30
N PHE A 100 -7.80 13.78 17.92
CA PHE A 100 -9.14 13.26 18.21
C PHE A 100 -9.46 13.18 19.72
N ASP A 101 -8.44 13.04 20.58
CA ASP A 101 -8.53 13.07 22.04
C ASP A 101 -7.94 14.36 22.65
N GLY A 102 -7.60 15.35 21.81
CA GLY A 102 -6.93 16.59 22.20
C GLY A 102 -5.41 16.47 22.36
N ASN A 103 -4.83 15.27 22.14
CA ASN A 103 -3.40 15.02 22.22
C ASN A 103 -2.84 14.62 20.85
N GLU A 104 -1.94 15.42 20.29
CA GLU A 104 -1.33 15.14 18.99
C GLU A 104 -0.38 13.93 19.00
N ASN A 105 0.06 13.50 20.18
CA ASN A 105 1.07 12.45 20.32
C ASN A 105 0.49 11.11 20.77
N GLN A 106 -0.83 10.90 20.74
CA GLN A 106 -1.42 9.63 21.20
C GLN A 106 -0.93 8.42 20.37
N TYR A 107 -1.02 8.52 19.05
CA TYR A 107 -0.60 7.48 18.10
C TYR A 107 0.51 7.96 17.15
N LEU A 108 0.75 9.27 17.12
CA LEU A 108 1.57 9.91 16.10
C LEU A 108 2.85 10.46 16.71
N LEU A 109 3.85 10.67 15.88
CA LEU A 109 5.06 11.42 16.25
C LEU A 109 4.71 12.88 16.45
N GLY A 110 5.31 13.49 17.48
CA GLY A 110 5.12 14.89 17.82
C GLY A 110 6.03 15.84 17.04
N GLY A 111 5.68 17.13 17.10
CA GLY A 111 6.52 18.18 16.56
C GLY A 111 6.79 18.08 15.06
N LYS A 112 7.98 18.52 14.65
CA LYS A 112 8.36 18.53 13.23
C LYS A 112 8.57 17.13 12.65
N GLU A 113 9.09 16.22 13.45
CA GLU A 113 9.34 14.83 13.04
C GLU A 113 8.04 14.06 12.74
N GLY A 114 6.93 14.52 13.30
CA GLY A 114 5.60 13.94 13.04
C GLY A 114 4.96 14.38 11.72
N HIS A 115 5.63 15.16 10.88
CA HIS A 115 5.13 15.60 9.59
C HIS A 115 5.93 14.99 8.44
N HIS A 116 5.22 14.39 7.48
CA HIS A 116 5.87 13.94 6.26
C HIS A 116 6.22 15.15 5.37
N PRO A 117 7.51 15.34 4.98
CA PRO A 117 7.95 16.58 4.33
C PRO A 117 7.35 16.82 2.94
N GLN A 118 6.91 15.76 2.24
CA GLN A 118 6.36 15.84 0.87
C GLN A 118 4.86 15.59 0.79
N TRP A 119 4.27 14.82 1.74
CA TRP A 119 2.88 14.36 1.60
C TRP A 119 1.88 15.18 2.42
N ASP A 120 2.35 16.20 3.15
CA ASP A 120 1.51 17.05 3.99
C ASP A 120 0.60 16.24 4.96
N SER A 121 1.17 15.25 5.60
CA SER A 121 0.49 14.26 6.44
C SER A 121 1.19 14.08 7.78
N LYS A 122 0.57 13.32 8.70
CA LYS A 122 1.12 12.99 10.02
C LYS A 122 1.64 11.56 10.03
N LEU A 123 2.76 11.33 10.73
CA LEU A 123 3.46 10.07 10.81
C LEU A 123 3.10 9.31 12.09
N PHE A 124 2.96 7.99 11.98
CA PHE A 124 2.75 7.10 13.12
C PHE A 124 4.03 6.96 13.97
N ASP A 125 3.85 6.88 15.28
CA ASP A 125 4.89 6.50 16.22
C ASP A 125 4.85 4.98 16.45
N TYR A 126 5.60 4.24 15.64
CA TYR A 126 5.63 2.76 15.71
C TYR A 126 6.29 2.23 16.98
N GLY A 127 6.97 3.08 17.77
CA GLY A 127 7.51 2.71 19.08
C GLY A 127 6.45 2.60 20.18
N LYS A 128 5.23 3.10 19.94
CA LYS A 128 4.13 3.03 20.90
C LYS A 128 3.33 1.76 20.80
N ILE A 129 3.16 1.08 21.90
CA ILE A 129 2.38 -0.17 21.94
C ILE A 129 0.91 0.03 21.49
N GLU A 130 0.30 1.18 21.77
CA GLU A 130 -1.07 1.47 21.36
C GLU A 130 -1.16 1.76 19.85
N THR A 131 -0.13 2.36 19.25
CA THR A 131 -0.03 2.48 17.79
C THR A 131 0.06 1.11 17.12
N LEU A 132 0.92 0.22 17.65
CA LEU A 132 1.03 -1.15 17.14
C LEU A 132 -0.31 -1.90 17.26
N ARG A 133 -0.97 -1.81 18.43
CA ARG A 133 -2.29 -2.43 18.63
C ARG A 133 -3.32 -1.91 17.65
N PHE A 134 -3.37 -0.61 17.43
CA PHE A 134 -4.28 0.03 16.49
C PHE A 134 -4.07 -0.47 15.07
N LEU A 135 -2.83 -0.40 14.57
CA LEU A 135 -2.50 -0.79 13.20
C LEU A 135 -2.66 -2.30 12.96
N LEU A 136 -2.23 -3.15 13.89
CA LEU A 136 -2.41 -4.60 13.79
C LEU A 136 -3.89 -5.01 13.89
N SER A 137 -4.68 -4.34 14.74
CA SER A 137 -6.13 -4.55 14.78
C SER A 137 -6.80 -4.14 13.48
N ASN A 138 -6.29 -3.10 12.82
CA ASN A 138 -6.80 -2.65 11.52
C ASN A 138 -6.51 -3.67 10.40
N VAL A 139 -5.31 -4.25 10.38
CA VAL A 139 -4.97 -5.37 9.48
C VAL A 139 -5.98 -6.51 9.66
N ARG A 140 -6.18 -6.96 10.90
CA ARG A 140 -7.12 -8.04 11.20
C ARG A 140 -8.56 -7.71 10.80
N TYR A 141 -9.00 -6.47 11.06
CA TYR A 141 -10.34 -6.00 10.73
C TYR A 141 -10.66 -6.14 9.24
N TRP A 142 -9.78 -5.68 8.36
CA TRP A 142 -10.00 -5.76 6.92
C TRP A 142 -10.01 -7.19 6.39
N LEU A 143 -9.20 -8.08 6.96
CA LEU A 143 -9.19 -9.49 6.59
C LEU A 143 -10.44 -10.22 7.06
N GLU A 144 -10.83 -10.06 8.34
CA GLU A 144 -11.94 -10.82 8.94
C GLU A 144 -13.31 -10.22 8.62
N GLU A 145 -13.44 -8.88 8.56
CA GLU A 145 -14.74 -8.23 8.36
C GLU A 145 -15.11 -8.11 6.88
N TYR A 146 -14.14 -7.92 5.99
CA TYR A 146 -14.36 -7.75 4.55
C TYR A 146 -13.89 -8.91 3.70
N ASN A 147 -13.15 -9.86 4.26
CA ASN A 147 -12.58 -10.99 3.54
C ASN A 147 -11.64 -10.59 2.39
N PHE A 148 -10.79 -9.59 2.58
CA PHE A 148 -9.69 -9.35 1.66
C PHE A 148 -8.71 -10.51 1.66
N ASP A 149 -8.08 -10.79 0.52
CA ASP A 149 -7.10 -11.86 0.36
C ASP A 149 -5.66 -11.42 0.67
N GLY A 150 -5.48 -10.19 1.08
CA GLY A 150 -4.19 -9.62 1.45
C GLY A 150 -4.10 -8.13 1.23
N PHE A 151 -2.86 -7.62 1.30
CA PHE A 151 -2.58 -6.19 1.25
C PHE A 151 -1.40 -5.84 0.34
N ARG A 152 -1.51 -4.69 -0.30
CA ARG A 152 -0.37 -3.90 -0.75
C ARG A 152 -0.16 -2.80 0.28
N PHE A 153 1.00 -2.78 0.93
CA PHE A 153 1.39 -1.74 1.89
C PHE A 153 1.95 -0.55 1.14
N ASP A 154 1.30 0.59 1.32
CA ASP A 154 1.67 1.88 0.71
C ASP A 154 2.85 2.53 1.41
N GLY A 155 3.78 3.10 0.64
CA GLY A 155 4.85 3.95 1.15
C GLY A 155 5.82 3.24 2.09
N VAL A 156 6.14 1.96 1.88
CA VAL A 156 7.02 1.19 2.75
C VAL A 156 8.40 1.81 2.87
N THR A 157 8.99 2.36 1.80
CA THR A 157 10.26 3.10 1.86
C THR A 157 10.21 4.24 2.88
N SER A 158 9.10 5.00 2.87
CA SER A 158 8.92 6.10 3.84
C SER A 158 8.82 5.62 5.28
N MET A 159 8.36 4.39 5.51
CA MET A 159 8.31 3.79 6.85
C MET A 159 9.69 3.31 7.30
N LEU A 160 10.44 2.67 6.39
CA LEU A 160 11.73 2.02 6.68
C LEU A 160 12.84 3.00 7.06
N TYR A 161 12.78 4.25 6.57
CA TYR A 161 13.87 5.21 6.74
C TYR A 161 13.39 6.50 7.40
N LYS A 162 14.23 7.05 8.31
CA LYS A 162 13.93 8.30 9.06
C LYS A 162 13.88 9.53 8.16
N ASP A 163 14.62 9.52 7.05
CA ASP A 163 14.56 10.52 5.99
C ASP A 163 13.49 10.24 4.93
N HIS A 164 12.66 9.19 5.14
CA HIS A 164 11.61 8.76 4.23
C HIS A 164 12.11 8.35 2.83
N GLY A 165 13.40 8.03 2.70
CA GLY A 165 14.06 7.75 1.42
C GLY A 165 14.28 8.99 0.55
N ILE A 166 14.10 10.21 1.12
CA ILE A 166 14.21 11.46 0.38
C ILE A 166 15.68 11.86 0.28
N GLY A 167 16.21 11.88 -0.95
CA GLY A 167 17.60 12.27 -1.23
C GLY A 167 18.64 11.19 -1.01
N THR A 168 18.26 10.00 -0.57
CA THR A 168 19.15 8.84 -0.47
C THR A 168 19.17 8.06 -1.78
N ASN A 169 20.34 7.73 -2.29
CA ASN A 169 20.50 7.02 -3.56
C ASN A 169 20.46 5.50 -3.44
N PHE A 170 20.45 4.95 -2.24
CA PHE A 170 20.41 3.51 -1.96
C PHE A 170 21.44 2.69 -2.76
N SER A 171 22.69 3.09 -2.70
CA SER A 171 23.81 2.45 -3.44
C SER A 171 24.77 1.66 -2.57
N GLU A 172 24.86 2.01 -1.28
CA GLU A 172 25.76 1.41 -0.32
C GLU A 172 25.01 0.59 0.73
N GLN A 173 25.64 -0.42 1.30
CA GLN A 173 25.04 -1.24 2.36
C GLN A 173 24.58 -0.39 3.56
N SER A 174 25.30 0.67 3.91
CA SER A 174 24.96 1.60 4.97
C SER A 174 23.68 2.38 4.72
N ASP A 175 23.27 2.60 3.45
CA ASP A 175 22.02 3.26 3.10
C ASP A 175 20.80 2.40 3.49
N TYR A 176 20.95 1.08 3.40
CA TYR A 176 19.90 0.12 3.72
C TYR A 176 19.84 -0.29 5.19
N PHE A 177 20.98 -0.34 5.88
CA PHE A 177 21.11 -0.95 7.21
C PHE A 177 21.82 -0.04 8.24
N GLY A 178 22.01 1.23 7.93
CA GLY A 178 22.66 2.22 8.78
C GLY A 178 21.73 2.88 9.81
N ASP A 179 22.20 3.98 10.38
CA ASP A 179 21.50 4.73 11.44
C ASP A 179 20.20 5.41 10.96
N ASN A 180 20.01 5.52 9.63
CA ASN A 180 18.80 6.07 9.01
C ASN A 180 17.60 5.11 9.08
N VAL A 181 17.82 3.82 9.37
CA VAL A 181 16.73 2.83 9.45
C VAL A 181 15.84 3.12 10.66
N ASN A 182 14.54 3.07 10.43
CA ASN A 182 13.50 3.13 11.47
C ASN A 182 13.19 1.70 11.95
N ASN A 183 13.94 1.23 12.95
CA ASN A 183 13.79 -0.12 13.48
C ASN A 183 12.42 -0.42 14.07
N GLU A 184 11.70 0.60 14.56
CA GLU A 184 10.34 0.46 15.10
C GLU A 184 9.35 0.18 13.98
N ALA A 185 9.49 0.85 12.84
CA ALA A 185 8.69 0.58 11.66
C ALA A 185 9.02 -0.80 11.04
N VAL A 186 10.30 -1.20 11.02
CA VAL A 186 10.70 -2.56 10.61
C VAL A 186 10.00 -3.59 11.50
N THR A 187 10.04 -3.40 12.82
CA THR A 187 9.38 -4.30 13.79
C THR A 187 7.87 -4.36 13.54
N TYR A 188 7.23 -3.20 13.31
CA TYR A 188 5.81 -3.16 12.97
C TYR A 188 5.48 -3.98 11.72
N LEU A 189 6.25 -3.81 10.64
CA LEU A 189 6.04 -4.53 9.38
C LEU A 189 6.23 -6.04 9.54
N GLN A 190 7.24 -6.47 10.31
CA GLN A 190 7.45 -7.88 10.67
C GLN A 190 6.27 -8.44 11.46
N LEU A 191 5.75 -7.70 12.44
CA LEU A 191 4.56 -8.09 13.21
C LEU A 191 3.31 -8.18 12.33
N ALA A 192 3.13 -7.24 11.40
CA ALA A 192 2.00 -7.23 10.47
C ALA A 192 2.05 -8.46 9.55
N ASN A 193 3.18 -8.75 8.90
CA ASN A 193 3.36 -9.93 8.06
C ASN A 193 3.15 -11.23 8.87
N THR A 194 3.70 -11.31 10.08
CA THR A 194 3.49 -12.45 10.98
C THR A 194 2.01 -12.66 11.30
N LEU A 195 1.30 -11.60 11.68
CA LEU A 195 -0.13 -11.68 12.00
C LEU A 195 -0.96 -12.12 10.80
N ILE A 196 -0.71 -11.55 9.63
CA ILE A 196 -1.43 -11.87 8.39
C ILE A 196 -1.31 -13.36 8.07
N HIS A 197 -0.08 -13.89 8.06
CA HIS A 197 0.15 -15.30 7.73
C HIS A 197 -0.27 -16.28 8.85
N GLN A 198 -0.34 -15.82 10.11
CA GLN A 198 -0.95 -16.61 11.19
C GLN A 198 -2.46 -16.70 11.07
N LEU A 199 -3.14 -15.67 10.58
CA LEU A 199 -4.57 -15.70 10.31
C LEU A 199 -4.90 -16.63 9.15
N ASN A 200 -4.16 -16.51 8.05
CA ASN A 200 -4.23 -17.46 6.94
C ASN A 200 -2.90 -17.40 6.14
N LYS A 201 -2.25 -18.55 5.99
CA LYS A 201 -0.99 -18.68 5.23
C LYS A 201 -1.09 -18.31 3.74
N ASP A 202 -2.31 -18.32 3.19
CA ASP A 202 -2.57 -18.06 1.78
C ASP A 202 -2.88 -16.57 1.52
N TYR A 203 -2.94 -15.72 2.57
CA TYR A 203 -3.01 -14.28 2.40
C TYR A 203 -1.71 -13.73 1.82
N ILE A 204 -1.82 -12.71 0.98
CA ILE A 204 -0.69 -12.14 0.23
C ILE A 204 -0.33 -10.76 0.79
N THR A 205 0.97 -10.53 0.98
CA THR A 205 1.50 -9.22 1.37
C THR A 205 2.48 -8.69 0.33
N ILE A 206 2.26 -7.44 -0.09
CA ILE A 206 3.02 -6.79 -1.16
C ILE A 206 3.56 -5.47 -0.62
N ALA A 207 4.86 -5.24 -0.70
CA ALA A 207 5.47 -3.98 -0.33
C ALA A 207 5.55 -3.03 -1.52
N GLU A 208 5.09 -1.78 -1.36
CA GLU A 208 5.52 -0.71 -2.24
C GLU A 208 6.84 -0.15 -1.70
N ASP A 209 7.93 -0.57 -2.32
CA ASP A 209 9.27 -0.13 -1.95
C ASP A 209 10.05 0.34 -3.17
N VAL A 210 10.50 1.59 -3.13
CA VAL A 210 11.33 2.21 -4.19
C VAL A 210 12.82 2.20 -3.85
N SER A 211 13.18 1.87 -2.60
CA SER A 211 14.59 1.82 -2.17
C SER A 211 15.35 0.63 -2.74
N GLY A 212 14.65 -0.45 -3.06
CA GLY A 212 15.25 -1.71 -3.42
C GLY A 212 15.87 -2.46 -2.23
N MET A 213 15.33 -2.25 -1.01
CA MET A 213 15.86 -2.85 0.22
C MET A 213 16.05 -4.35 0.07
N PRO A 214 17.30 -4.85 0.22
CA PRO A 214 17.57 -6.28 0.24
C PRO A 214 16.89 -6.92 1.47
N GLY A 215 16.26 -8.06 1.29
CA GLY A 215 15.62 -8.76 2.39
C GLY A 215 14.20 -8.31 2.73
N ILE A 216 13.59 -7.36 1.99
CA ILE A 216 12.19 -6.97 2.23
C ILE A 216 11.25 -8.17 2.12
N CYS A 217 11.52 -9.08 1.18
CA CYS A 217 10.79 -10.33 0.96
C CYS A 217 11.48 -11.57 1.54
N ALA A 218 12.58 -11.41 2.28
CA ALA A 218 13.21 -12.53 2.97
C ALA A 218 12.41 -12.92 4.23
N PRO A 219 12.48 -14.19 4.66
CA PRO A 219 11.86 -14.65 5.89
C PRO A 219 12.35 -13.85 7.11
N ILE A 220 11.46 -13.67 8.09
CA ILE A 220 11.78 -12.92 9.33
C ILE A 220 12.89 -13.63 10.13
N GLU A 221 12.88 -14.94 10.17
CA GLU A 221 13.91 -15.77 10.81
C GLU A 221 15.31 -15.59 10.21
N ASP A 222 15.37 -15.17 8.95
CA ASP A 222 16.63 -14.86 8.23
C ASP A 222 16.99 -13.37 8.32
N GLY A 223 16.27 -12.60 9.14
CA GLY A 223 16.46 -11.16 9.31
C GLY A 223 15.74 -10.29 8.29
N GLY A 224 14.83 -10.86 7.50
CA GLY A 224 14.00 -10.14 6.54
C GLY A 224 12.78 -9.48 7.17
N ILE A 225 11.96 -8.82 6.34
CA ILE A 225 10.70 -8.17 6.75
C ILE A 225 9.50 -9.11 6.56
N GLY A 226 9.61 -10.10 5.68
CA GLY A 226 8.61 -11.16 5.53
C GLY A 226 7.48 -10.86 4.55
N PHE A 227 7.62 -9.88 3.66
CA PHE A 227 6.66 -9.69 2.57
C PHE A 227 6.75 -10.84 1.55
N ASP A 228 5.62 -11.20 0.95
CA ASP A 228 5.60 -12.20 -0.11
C ASP A 228 6.15 -11.63 -1.41
N TYR A 229 5.79 -10.38 -1.72
CA TYR A 229 6.19 -9.69 -2.94
C TYR A 229 6.52 -8.22 -2.69
N ARG A 230 7.22 -7.61 -3.65
CA ARG A 230 7.33 -6.16 -3.78
C ARG A 230 6.99 -5.70 -5.19
N LEU A 231 6.51 -4.47 -5.32
CA LEU A 231 6.20 -3.88 -6.62
C LEU A 231 7.48 -3.51 -7.38
N GLY A 232 7.53 -3.86 -8.65
CA GLY A 232 8.60 -3.47 -9.58
C GLY A 232 8.48 -2.03 -10.04
N MET A 233 8.73 -1.07 -9.16
CA MET A 233 8.49 0.36 -9.39
C MET A 233 9.29 0.94 -10.57
N GLY A 234 10.45 0.40 -10.90
CA GLY A 234 11.24 0.86 -12.04
C GLY A 234 10.62 0.57 -13.42
N LEU A 235 9.73 -0.43 -13.53
CA LEU A 235 9.10 -0.78 -14.80
C LEU A 235 8.07 0.27 -15.26
N PRO A 236 7.12 0.74 -14.43
CA PRO A 236 6.24 1.85 -14.79
C PRO A 236 6.99 3.12 -15.18
N ASP A 237 8.04 3.48 -14.45
CA ASP A 237 8.85 4.67 -14.76
C ASP A 237 9.55 4.55 -16.11
N PHE A 238 10.09 3.38 -16.42
CA PHE A 238 10.66 3.08 -17.72
C PHE A 238 9.63 3.25 -18.85
N TRP A 239 8.43 2.69 -18.69
CA TRP A 239 7.35 2.83 -19.67
C TRP A 239 6.92 4.28 -19.86
N ILE A 240 6.71 5.03 -18.80
CA ILE A 240 6.33 6.45 -18.85
C ILE A 240 7.38 7.25 -19.60
N LYS A 241 8.66 7.02 -19.29
CA LYS A 241 9.78 7.70 -19.96
C LYS A 241 9.80 7.44 -21.45
N ILE A 242 9.70 6.18 -21.86
CA ILE A 242 9.74 5.81 -23.29
C ILE A 242 8.54 6.37 -24.04
N LEU A 243 7.32 6.18 -23.51
CA LEU A 243 6.11 6.70 -24.15
C LEU A 243 6.08 8.21 -24.27
N LYS A 244 6.72 8.92 -23.34
CA LYS A 244 6.78 10.38 -23.34
C LYS A 244 7.88 10.95 -24.23
N ASP A 245 9.06 10.32 -24.22
CA ASP A 245 10.31 10.94 -24.71
C ASP A 245 10.81 10.32 -26.02
N GLN A 246 10.26 9.16 -26.45
CA GLN A 246 10.72 8.45 -27.64
C GLN A 246 9.58 8.15 -28.61
N LYS A 247 9.91 8.17 -29.91
CA LYS A 247 9.01 7.67 -30.95
C LYS A 247 9.07 6.15 -31.03
N GLU A 248 7.97 5.51 -31.44
CA GLU A 248 7.89 4.04 -31.52
C GLU A 248 8.99 3.40 -32.38
N GLU A 249 9.39 4.08 -33.47
CA GLU A 249 10.47 3.63 -34.35
C GLU A 249 11.87 3.61 -33.71
N ASP A 250 12.05 4.38 -32.62
CA ASP A 250 13.31 4.51 -31.91
C ASP A 250 13.39 3.59 -30.66
N TRP A 251 12.36 2.79 -30.41
CA TRP A 251 12.32 1.92 -29.23
C TRP A 251 13.33 0.78 -29.33
N ASN A 252 14.17 0.67 -28.31
CA ASN A 252 15.12 -0.43 -28.19
C ASN A 252 14.47 -1.66 -27.55
N MET A 253 14.01 -2.60 -28.36
CA MET A 253 13.34 -3.82 -27.88
C MET A 253 14.22 -4.71 -26.98
N HIS A 254 15.55 -4.60 -27.10
CA HIS A 254 16.48 -5.30 -26.20
C HIS A 254 16.44 -4.68 -24.80
N GLU A 255 16.40 -3.36 -24.70
CA GLU A 255 16.26 -2.64 -23.43
C GLU A 255 14.91 -2.94 -22.77
N PHE A 256 13.82 -3.00 -23.56
CA PHE A 256 12.52 -3.46 -23.08
C PHE A 256 12.59 -4.85 -22.48
N PHE A 257 13.09 -5.81 -23.23
CA PHE A 257 13.22 -7.18 -22.78
C PHE A 257 14.07 -7.28 -21.52
N PHE A 258 15.21 -6.60 -21.48
CA PHE A 258 16.09 -6.56 -20.33
C PHE A 258 15.42 -5.97 -19.10
N THR A 259 14.76 -4.81 -19.23
CA THR A 259 14.04 -4.17 -18.12
C THR A 259 12.89 -5.04 -17.58
N MET A 260 12.19 -5.75 -18.46
CA MET A 260 11.10 -6.63 -18.06
C MET A 260 11.55 -7.96 -17.47
N THR A 261 12.77 -8.41 -17.73
CA THR A 261 13.23 -9.76 -17.35
C THR A 261 14.42 -9.78 -16.41
N ASN A 262 15.11 -8.65 -16.21
CA ASN A 262 16.34 -8.59 -15.41
C ASN A 262 16.06 -8.44 -13.90
N TRP A 263 15.33 -9.40 -13.36
CA TRP A 263 15.07 -9.55 -11.93
C TRP A 263 15.97 -10.61 -11.29
N LEU A 264 17.23 -10.68 -11.76
CA LEU A 264 18.18 -11.78 -11.46
C LEU A 264 18.36 -12.12 -9.99
N TYR A 265 18.10 -11.14 -9.09
CA TYR A 265 18.33 -11.32 -7.65
C TYR A 265 17.04 -11.16 -6.81
N ASP A 266 15.92 -10.84 -7.44
CA ASP A 266 14.65 -10.66 -6.74
C ASP A 266 13.50 -11.29 -7.51
N VAL A 267 13.31 -12.57 -7.28
CA VAL A 267 12.25 -13.38 -7.90
C VAL A 267 10.86 -13.08 -7.32
N LYS A 268 10.77 -12.22 -6.30
CA LYS A 268 9.54 -11.81 -5.64
C LYS A 268 9.06 -10.42 -6.05
N THR A 269 9.70 -9.80 -7.02
CA THR A 269 9.23 -8.56 -7.65
C THR A 269 8.09 -8.85 -8.62
N ILE A 270 6.99 -8.10 -8.50
CA ILE A 270 5.79 -8.21 -9.35
C ILE A 270 5.40 -6.86 -9.95
#